data_f74a5c133a10e5acbdd473d614358381
#
_entry.id   f74a5c133a10e5acbdd473d614358381
#
_cell.length_a   1.000
_cell.length_b   1.000
_cell.length_c   1.000
_cell.angle_alpha   90.00
_cell.angle_beta   90.00
_cell.angle_gamma   90.00
#
_symmetry.space_group_name_H-M   'P 1'
#
loop_
_entity.id
_entity.type
_entity.pdbx_description
1 polymer ?
#
loop_
_entity_poly.entity_id
_entity_poly.type
_entity_poly.pdbx_seq_one_letter_code
_entity_poly.pdbx_strand_id
1 'polypeptide(L)'
;MAVDHTLEEMMAMLGEFGRYQGFQFFLHILSALTAGLHMLSLVTVMATPDHRCYVDQLDRNGTLYPWNSSEVADYIPVKASGELDSCRVFINGNETTTCSSYVYDHTYYETSKTIDWDFVCDKRWMASISQTVYMFGVFTGAVVLGGLADKVGRKAVFCWSATLQLILGVAVAFIPEYYSFLVVRFFYGIFGSAGSYITGFVLTMELVGSSKRTACGIAFQATFAAGVMLVAAWGALIKDHVLLQVVYGLHGCLLLAHWWLMDESPRWLWMQGRTREAIDIVAKGLKMNGRGITMDKEYFERKTKATMTQSDDAQTNAGVLDLFKTPNLRMKTINVCVNWFANSLVYYGLSLSTGKLYGNPFLILFIMGLVEYPSYIVVVLLLDKMGRRFLTSFLMLAGGLCCIAATQMPQGTTTTTGIVMMGKLFIAGSFAIIYNYSAELFPTVVRNSAMGLGSMAARLSGALTPLITLLDSFDPTVPAIIFGVVALLSGFWTLFLPETMNQPMPQSIQDGETFGKGDTFFTTFLGRKKRDVVQPVHMEQMVPLQNNDK
;
A
#
# COMPACT_ATOMS: atom_id res chain seq x y z
N MET A 1 -0.45 -4.07 -27.64
CA MET A 1 -1.77 -3.57 -28.04
C MET A 1 -1.54 -2.35 -28.91
N ALA A 2 -1.94 -2.40 -30.17
CA ALA A 2 -2.07 -1.18 -30.96
C ALA A 2 -3.05 -0.29 -30.18
N VAL A 3 -2.68 0.97 -29.94
CA VAL A 3 -3.58 1.95 -29.33
C VAL A 3 -4.77 2.04 -30.25
N ASP A 4 -5.96 1.60 -29.78
CA ASP A 4 -7.17 1.77 -30.57
C ASP A 4 -7.50 3.28 -30.57
N HIS A 5 -7.16 3.94 -31.66
CA HIS A 5 -7.37 5.38 -31.84
C HIS A 5 -8.82 5.78 -31.57
N THR A 6 -9.77 4.89 -31.85
CA THR A 6 -11.20 5.14 -31.61
C THR A 6 -11.52 5.21 -30.12
N LEU A 7 -10.95 4.31 -29.31
CA LEU A 7 -11.09 4.32 -27.86
C LEU A 7 -10.47 5.56 -27.24
N GLU A 8 -9.23 5.91 -27.66
CA GLU A 8 -8.55 7.10 -27.13
C GLU A 8 -9.27 8.41 -27.54
N GLU A 9 -9.80 8.49 -28.76
CA GLU A 9 -10.63 9.60 -29.19
C GLU A 9 -11.89 9.74 -28.31
N MET A 10 -12.57 8.63 -28.05
CA MET A 10 -13.76 8.57 -27.20
C MET A 10 -13.42 8.98 -25.74
N MET A 11 -12.31 8.52 -25.22
CA MET A 11 -11.86 8.90 -23.87
C MET A 11 -11.39 10.37 -23.81
N ALA A 12 -10.78 10.89 -24.89
CA ALA A 12 -10.41 12.30 -24.99
C ALA A 12 -11.63 13.23 -25.00
N MET A 13 -12.74 12.82 -25.64
CA MET A 13 -14.02 13.56 -25.58
C MET A 13 -14.55 13.67 -24.15
N LEU A 14 -14.40 12.62 -23.32
CA LEU A 14 -14.77 12.64 -21.91
C LEU A 14 -13.96 13.66 -21.11
N GLY A 15 -12.72 13.92 -21.52
CA GLY A 15 -11.77 14.87 -20.94
C GLY A 15 -10.96 14.29 -19.77
N GLU A 16 -10.02 15.07 -19.27
CA GLU A 16 -9.04 14.65 -18.29
C GLU A 16 -9.65 14.34 -16.91
N PHE A 17 -10.48 15.27 -16.40
CA PHE A 17 -11.14 15.11 -15.09
C PHE A 17 -12.37 16.04 -15.02
N GLY A 18 -13.56 15.47 -15.15
CA GLY A 18 -14.83 16.16 -15.04
C GLY A 18 -15.65 15.72 -13.82
N ARG A 19 -16.91 16.16 -13.73
CA ARG A 19 -17.82 15.79 -12.63
C ARG A 19 -18.05 14.29 -12.55
N TYR A 20 -18.15 13.61 -13.69
CA TYR A 20 -18.32 12.16 -13.77
C TYR A 20 -17.09 11.43 -13.23
N GLN A 21 -15.89 11.78 -13.71
CA GLN A 21 -14.66 11.18 -13.22
C GLN A 21 -14.47 11.45 -11.73
N GLY A 22 -14.77 12.68 -11.27
CA GLY A 22 -14.71 13.03 -9.85
C GLY A 22 -15.64 12.19 -8.97
N PHE A 23 -16.88 11.94 -9.44
CA PHE A 23 -17.83 11.09 -8.73
C PHE A 23 -17.37 9.63 -8.67
N GLN A 24 -16.96 9.05 -9.79
CA GLN A 24 -16.44 7.67 -9.81
C GLN A 24 -15.16 7.55 -8.99
N PHE A 25 -14.26 8.53 -9.08
CA PHE A 25 -13.05 8.59 -8.27
C PHE A 25 -13.36 8.62 -6.77
N PHE A 26 -14.34 9.42 -6.34
CA PHE A 26 -14.78 9.45 -4.95
C PHE A 26 -15.24 8.06 -4.48
N LEU A 27 -15.99 7.34 -5.30
CA LEU A 27 -16.38 5.97 -4.98
C LEU A 27 -15.14 5.07 -4.86
N HIS A 28 -14.24 5.12 -5.82
CA HIS A 28 -13.06 4.26 -5.83
C HIS A 28 -12.13 4.50 -4.62
N ILE A 29 -11.90 5.75 -4.20
CA ILE A 29 -11.01 6.03 -3.07
C ILE A 29 -11.55 5.57 -1.72
N LEU A 30 -12.85 5.35 -1.58
CA LEU A 30 -13.42 4.75 -0.36
C LEU A 30 -12.85 3.35 -0.11
N SER A 31 -12.45 2.62 -1.16
CA SER A 31 -11.75 1.35 -1.01
C SER A 31 -10.36 1.51 -0.40
N ALA A 32 -9.68 2.62 -0.66
CA ALA A 32 -8.40 2.94 -0.02
C ALA A 32 -8.57 3.23 1.48
N LEU A 33 -9.63 3.95 1.84
CA LEU A 33 -9.97 4.22 3.24
C LEU A 33 -10.18 2.91 4.01
N THR A 34 -11.03 2.03 3.48
CA THR A 34 -11.31 0.74 4.12
C THR A 34 -10.07 -0.17 4.13
N ALA A 35 -9.27 -0.18 3.07
CA ALA A 35 -8.04 -0.97 3.03
C ALA A 35 -7.02 -0.54 4.10
N GLY A 36 -6.79 0.77 4.26
CA GLY A 36 -5.91 1.30 5.31
C GLY A 36 -6.37 0.91 6.70
N LEU A 37 -7.68 0.99 6.95
CA LEU A 37 -8.30 0.59 8.21
C LEU A 37 -8.12 -0.92 8.45
N HIS A 38 -8.48 -1.77 7.51
CA HIS A 38 -8.44 -3.22 7.71
C HIS A 38 -7.01 -3.78 7.78
N MET A 39 -6.07 -3.21 7.04
CA MET A 39 -4.69 -3.68 6.98
C MET A 39 -3.94 -3.48 8.30
N LEU A 40 -4.26 -2.42 9.03
CA LEU A 40 -3.65 -2.11 10.32
C LEU A 40 -4.57 -2.35 11.54
N SER A 41 -5.79 -2.85 11.34
CA SER A 41 -6.74 -3.14 12.43
C SER A 41 -6.15 -4.03 13.52
N LEU A 42 -5.29 -4.98 13.15
CA LEU A 42 -4.71 -5.92 14.10
C LEU A 42 -3.75 -5.26 15.09
N VAL A 43 -3.17 -4.11 14.76
CA VAL A 43 -2.31 -3.33 15.67
C VAL A 43 -3.04 -2.96 16.96
N THR A 44 -4.36 -2.73 16.88
CA THR A 44 -5.19 -2.40 18.04
C THR A 44 -5.97 -3.61 18.57
N VAL A 45 -6.53 -4.46 17.72
CA VAL A 45 -7.32 -5.63 18.11
C VAL A 45 -6.46 -6.73 18.77
N MET A 46 -5.20 -6.87 18.34
CA MET A 46 -4.23 -7.82 18.89
C MET A 46 -3.04 -7.07 19.53
N ALA A 47 -3.31 -5.93 20.11
CA ALA A 47 -2.31 -5.18 20.86
C ALA A 47 -1.77 -6.03 22.01
N THR A 48 -0.47 -5.93 22.26
CA THR A 48 0.19 -6.58 23.40
C THR A 48 0.47 -5.52 24.46
N PRO A 49 -0.37 -5.40 25.49
CA PRO A 49 -0.13 -4.50 26.62
C PRO A 49 1.10 -4.94 27.41
N ASP A 50 1.61 -4.04 28.22
CA ASP A 50 2.60 -4.39 29.23
C ASP A 50 2.03 -5.45 30.16
N HIS A 51 2.86 -6.42 30.53
CA HIS A 51 2.42 -7.58 31.30
C HIS A 51 3.54 -8.07 32.23
N ARG A 52 3.13 -8.79 33.24
CA ARG A 52 4.00 -9.50 34.16
C ARG A 52 3.44 -10.87 34.52
N CYS A 53 4.27 -11.71 35.10
CA CYS A 53 3.80 -12.97 35.68
C CYS A 53 2.77 -12.73 36.78
N TYR A 54 1.77 -13.61 36.80
CA TYR A 54 0.87 -13.72 37.94
C TYR A 54 1.62 -14.34 39.12
N VAL A 55 1.49 -13.74 40.30
CA VAL A 55 2.13 -14.17 41.55
C VAL A 55 1.05 -14.46 42.60
N ASP A 56 0.90 -15.73 42.96
CA ASP A 56 -0.15 -16.17 43.89
C ASP A 56 -0.21 -15.39 45.22
N GLN A 57 0.94 -15.03 45.77
CA GLN A 57 1.03 -14.30 47.01
C GLN A 57 0.50 -12.86 46.91
N LEU A 58 0.63 -12.24 45.75
CA LEU A 58 0.24 -10.85 45.49
C LEU A 58 -1.17 -10.74 44.89
N ASP A 59 -1.52 -11.65 43.99
CA ASP A 59 -2.68 -11.48 43.10
C ASP A 59 -3.90 -12.35 43.53
N ARG A 60 -3.72 -13.29 44.49
CA ARG A 60 -4.75 -14.26 44.93
C ARG A 60 -6.03 -13.62 45.52
N ASN A 61 -5.93 -12.47 46.13
CA ASN A 61 -7.06 -11.78 46.78
C ASN A 61 -7.79 -10.78 45.88
N GLY A 62 -7.57 -10.84 44.56
CA GLY A 62 -8.20 -9.94 43.61
C GLY A 62 -7.66 -8.49 43.64
N THR A 63 -6.65 -8.21 44.44
CA THR A 63 -5.87 -6.97 44.38
C THR A 63 -4.83 -7.08 43.28
N LEU A 64 -5.17 -6.54 42.11
CA LEU A 64 -4.20 -6.41 41.00
C LEU A 64 -3.21 -5.31 41.38
N TYR A 65 -1.99 -5.68 41.71
CA TYR A 65 -0.91 -4.72 41.88
C TYR A 65 -0.57 -4.06 40.55
N PRO A 66 -0.19 -2.76 40.51
CA PRO A 66 0.38 -2.15 39.32
C PRO A 66 1.54 -2.99 38.85
N TRP A 67 1.65 -3.18 37.53
CA TRP A 67 2.65 -4.07 36.92
C TRP A 67 4.11 -3.66 37.26
N ASN A 68 4.35 -2.40 37.62
CA ASN A 68 5.65 -1.82 37.97
C ASN A 68 5.81 -1.55 39.50
N SER A 69 5.00 -2.16 40.36
CA SER A 69 5.11 -1.92 41.78
C SER A 69 6.41 -2.50 42.40
N SER A 70 6.96 -1.82 43.37
CA SER A 70 8.18 -2.27 44.07
C SER A 70 8.01 -3.62 44.77
N GLU A 71 6.80 -3.95 45.20
CA GLU A 71 6.48 -5.23 45.85
C GLU A 71 6.60 -6.41 44.90
N VAL A 72 6.43 -6.18 43.58
CA VAL A 72 6.57 -7.19 42.53
C VAL A 72 8.05 -7.56 42.29
N ALA A 73 8.97 -6.63 42.57
CA ALA A 73 10.39 -6.84 42.30
C ALA A 73 11.03 -7.96 43.18
N ASP A 74 10.40 -8.30 44.33
CA ASP A 74 10.85 -9.40 45.15
C ASP A 74 10.51 -10.79 44.56
N TYR A 75 9.54 -10.86 43.66
CA TYR A 75 9.04 -12.10 43.06
C TYR A 75 9.42 -12.27 41.61
N ILE A 76 9.74 -11.19 40.91
CA ILE A 76 10.05 -11.19 39.47
C ILE A 76 11.49 -10.75 39.25
N PRO A 77 12.30 -11.53 38.51
CA PRO A 77 13.69 -11.20 38.27
C PRO A 77 13.83 -9.92 37.44
N VAL A 78 14.90 -9.18 37.70
CA VAL A 78 15.26 -7.96 36.97
C VAL A 78 16.23 -8.33 35.84
N LYS A 79 15.95 -7.89 34.63
CA LYS A 79 16.85 -8.06 33.46
C LYS A 79 18.11 -7.21 33.64
N ALA A 80 19.14 -7.49 32.84
CA ALA A 80 20.36 -6.69 32.79
C ALA A 80 20.11 -5.22 32.40
N SER A 81 18.96 -4.91 31.78
CA SER A 81 18.51 -3.55 31.47
C SER A 81 17.96 -2.78 32.66
N GLY A 82 17.76 -3.42 33.82
CA GLY A 82 17.11 -2.83 35.01
C GLY A 82 15.58 -2.93 35.01
N GLU A 83 14.98 -3.53 33.98
CA GLU A 83 13.54 -3.76 33.88
C GLU A 83 13.16 -5.15 34.44
N LEU A 84 11.90 -5.28 34.92
CA LEU A 84 11.37 -6.56 35.35
C LEU A 84 11.26 -7.55 34.17
N ASP A 85 11.58 -8.83 34.41
CA ASP A 85 11.42 -9.87 33.41
C ASP A 85 9.94 -10.32 33.35
N SER A 86 9.21 -9.82 32.38
CA SER A 86 7.77 -10.12 32.19
C SER A 86 7.45 -11.59 31.98
N CYS A 87 8.43 -12.45 31.76
CA CYS A 87 8.25 -13.85 31.37
C CYS A 87 8.72 -14.86 32.42
N ARG A 88 9.32 -14.42 33.52
CA ARG A 88 9.90 -15.28 34.55
C ARG A 88 9.47 -14.86 35.97
N VAL A 89 9.34 -15.82 36.84
CA VAL A 89 9.01 -15.65 38.25
C VAL A 89 9.97 -16.48 39.11
N PHE A 90 10.33 -15.97 40.31
CA PHE A 90 11.12 -16.74 41.28
C PHE A 90 10.27 -17.86 41.92
N ILE A 91 10.87 -19.06 41.98
CA ILE A 91 10.36 -20.22 42.72
C ILE A 91 11.02 -20.22 44.07
N ASN A 92 11.28 -20.19 45.02
CA ASN A 92 12.07 -20.33 46.24
C ASN A 92 13.27 -19.36 46.37
N GLY A 93 13.11 -18.14 45.91
CA GLY A 93 14.06 -17.07 46.20
C GLY A 93 15.21 -16.88 45.22
N ASN A 94 15.70 -17.96 44.53
CA ASN A 94 16.81 -17.84 43.58
C ASN A 94 16.61 -18.57 42.26
N GLU A 95 15.70 -19.53 42.19
CA GLU A 95 15.41 -20.26 40.95
C GLU A 95 14.27 -19.57 40.19
N THR A 96 14.41 -19.41 38.89
CA THR A 96 13.38 -18.78 38.03
C THR A 96 12.71 -19.81 37.15
N THR A 97 11.39 -19.70 36.98
CA THR A 97 10.60 -20.48 36.03
C THR A 97 9.81 -19.57 35.08
N THR A 98 9.38 -20.13 33.95
CA THR A 98 8.46 -19.45 33.02
C THR A 98 7.06 -19.35 33.63
N CYS A 99 6.35 -18.26 33.36
CA CYS A 99 5.00 -18.03 33.86
C CYS A 99 3.98 -18.93 33.15
N SER A 100 2.95 -19.34 33.90
CA SER A 100 1.78 -20.03 33.37
C SER A 100 0.57 -19.11 33.14
N SER A 101 0.55 -17.96 33.82
CA SER A 101 -0.50 -16.94 33.73
C SER A 101 0.10 -15.55 33.88
N TYR A 102 -0.61 -14.54 33.41
CA TYR A 102 -0.10 -13.19 33.28
C TYR A 102 -1.08 -12.16 33.85
N VAL A 103 -0.56 -11.04 34.31
CA VAL A 103 -1.32 -9.83 34.66
C VAL A 103 -0.97 -8.76 33.65
N TYR A 104 -1.99 -8.16 33.03
CA TYR A 104 -1.84 -7.18 31.96
C TYR A 104 -2.14 -5.77 32.44
N ASP A 105 -1.49 -4.78 31.82
CA ASP A 105 -1.82 -3.37 32.01
C ASP A 105 -3.05 -3.00 31.16
N HIS A 106 -4.11 -2.58 31.83
CA HIS A 106 -5.38 -2.18 31.20
C HIS A 106 -5.51 -0.67 30.96
N THR A 107 -4.41 0.09 31.02
CA THR A 107 -4.45 1.56 30.85
C THR A 107 -5.01 1.96 29.48
N TYR A 108 -4.58 1.31 28.42
CA TYR A 108 -5.00 1.61 27.04
C TYR A 108 -5.98 0.57 26.48
N TYR A 109 -5.84 -0.68 26.84
CA TYR A 109 -6.61 -1.82 26.30
C TYR A 109 -7.30 -2.56 27.43
N GLU A 110 -8.62 -2.60 27.42
CA GLU A 110 -9.39 -3.38 28.39
C GLU A 110 -9.31 -4.87 28.03
N THR A 111 -9.49 -5.18 26.74
CA THR A 111 -9.37 -6.52 26.18
C THR A 111 -8.56 -6.50 24.88
N SER A 112 -7.93 -7.61 24.53
CA SER A 112 -7.31 -7.83 23.21
C SER A 112 -7.23 -9.33 22.93
N LYS A 113 -7.08 -9.70 21.64
CA LYS A 113 -6.86 -11.11 21.27
C LYS A 113 -5.56 -11.67 21.86
N THR A 114 -4.56 -10.81 22.13
CA THR A 114 -3.33 -11.21 22.83
C THR A 114 -3.61 -11.57 24.28
N ILE A 115 -4.46 -10.82 24.97
CA ILE A 115 -4.89 -11.12 26.34
C ILE A 115 -5.70 -12.41 26.37
N ASP A 116 -6.68 -12.58 25.46
CA ASP A 116 -7.58 -13.74 25.45
C ASP A 116 -6.83 -15.07 25.23
N TRP A 117 -5.73 -15.04 24.49
CA TRP A 117 -4.97 -16.24 24.11
C TRP A 117 -3.61 -16.33 24.78
N ASP A 118 -3.25 -15.39 25.65
CA ASP A 118 -1.92 -15.27 26.28
C ASP A 118 -0.77 -15.33 25.28
N PHE A 119 -0.87 -14.53 24.20
CA PHE A 119 0.15 -14.46 23.14
C PHE A 119 1.33 -13.57 23.54
N VAL A 120 1.93 -13.88 24.67
CA VAL A 120 3.11 -13.22 25.22
C VAL A 120 4.22 -14.25 25.44
N CYS A 121 5.41 -13.79 25.74
CA CYS A 121 6.58 -14.63 26.02
C CYS A 121 6.81 -15.70 24.92
N ASP A 122 6.72 -16.98 25.24
CA ASP A 122 6.97 -18.09 24.31
C ASP A 122 5.95 -18.17 23.16
N LYS A 123 4.74 -17.62 23.33
CA LYS A 123 3.68 -17.60 22.30
C LYS A 123 3.59 -16.31 21.51
N ARG A 124 4.47 -15.34 21.74
CA ARG A 124 4.44 -14.02 21.10
C ARG A 124 4.49 -14.09 19.57
N TRP A 125 5.16 -15.07 19.00
CA TRP A 125 5.25 -15.29 17.56
C TRP A 125 3.87 -15.55 16.90
N MET A 126 2.87 -16.06 17.64
CA MET A 126 1.53 -16.33 17.13
C MET A 126 0.79 -15.06 16.71
N ALA A 127 0.99 -13.95 17.43
CA ALA A 127 0.45 -12.66 17.04
C ALA A 127 1.05 -12.16 15.70
N SER A 128 2.37 -12.31 15.53
CA SER A 128 3.05 -11.94 14.27
C SER A 128 2.61 -12.81 13.10
N ILE A 129 2.43 -14.12 13.31
CA ILE A 129 1.88 -15.03 12.29
C ILE A 129 0.48 -14.60 11.85
N SER A 130 -0.36 -14.15 12.78
CA SER A 130 -1.72 -13.67 12.44
C SER A 130 -1.70 -12.52 11.44
N GLN A 131 -0.78 -11.57 11.59
CA GLN A 131 -0.59 -10.48 10.63
C GLN A 131 0.07 -10.95 9.33
N THR A 132 1.05 -11.85 9.41
CA THR A 132 1.70 -12.46 8.24
C THR A 132 0.68 -13.20 7.36
N VAL A 133 -0.18 -14.00 7.94
CA VAL A 133 -1.23 -14.76 7.22
C VAL A 133 -2.20 -13.83 6.51
N TYR A 134 -2.62 -12.73 7.16
CA TYR A 134 -3.43 -11.70 6.52
C TYR A 134 -2.72 -11.07 5.31
N MET A 135 -1.46 -10.65 5.48
CA MET A 135 -0.67 -10.03 4.40
C MET A 135 -0.40 -11.03 3.26
N PHE A 136 -0.23 -12.32 3.60
CA PHE A 136 -0.10 -13.36 2.59
C PHE A 136 -1.42 -13.58 1.82
N GLY A 137 -2.56 -13.40 2.49
CA GLY A 137 -3.87 -13.31 1.84
C GLY A 137 -3.94 -12.15 0.85
N VAL A 138 -3.45 -10.97 1.24
CA VAL A 138 -3.37 -9.80 0.35
C VAL A 138 -2.49 -10.07 -0.87
N PHE A 139 -1.34 -10.73 -0.68
CA PHE A 139 -0.46 -11.15 -1.78
C PHE A 139 -1.18 -12.11 -2.74
N THR A 140 -1.78 -13.16 -2.21
CA THR A 140 -2.52 -14.17 -3.00
C THR A 140 -3.68 -13.53 -3.75
N GLY A 141 -4.45 -12.68 -3.08
CA GLY A 141 -5.58 -11.97 -3.67
C GLY A 141 -5.16 -11.03 -4.80
N ALA A 142 -4.02 -10.38 -4.69
CA ALA A 142 -3.50 -9.51 -5.74
C ALA A 142 -3.22 -10.27 -7.05
N VAL A 143 -2.71 -11.50 -6.93
CA VAL A 143 -2.42 -12.37 -8.09
C VAL A 143 -3.72 -12.94 -8.66
N VAL A 144 -4.53 -13.56 -7.80
CA VAL A 144 -5.72 -14.32 -8.23
C VAL A 144 -6.84 -13.37 -8.68
N LEU A 145 -7.18 -12.38 -7.85
CA LEU A 145 -8.30 -11.46 -8.14
C LEU A 145 -7.92 -10.43 -9.21
N GLY A 146 -6.64 -10.06 -9.32
CA GLY A 146 -6.15 -9.24 -10.42
C GLY A 146 -6.39 -9.91 -11.77
N GLY A 147 -5.97 -11.17 -11.92
CA GLY A 147 -6.22 -11.96 -13.13
C GLY A 147 -7.71 -12.26 -13.38
N LEU A 148 -8.49 -12.43 -12.30
CA LEU A 148 -9.94 -12.61 -12.42
C LEU A 148 -10.63 -11.32 -12.88
N ALA A 149 -10.21 -10.16 -12.39
CA ALA A 149 -10.76 -8.87 -12.80
C ALA A 149 -10.53 -8.57 -14.29
N ASP A 150 -9.43 -9.06 -14.86
CA ASP A 150 -9.18 -8.96 -16.29
C ASP A 150 -10.15 -9.80 -17.14
N LYS A 151 -10.64 -10.92 -16.60
CA LYS A 151 -11.56 -11.83 -17.30
C LYS A 151 -13.04 -11.51 -17.09
N VAL A 152 -13.44 -11.25 -15.86
CA VAL A 152 -14.85 -11.12 -15.44
C VAL A 152 -15.32 -9.66 -15.39
N GLY A 153 -14.37 -8.73 -15.25
CA GLY A 153 -14.67 -7.29 -15.09
C GLY A 153 -14.19 -6.75 -13.75
N ARG A 154 -13.80 -5.48 -13.78
CA ARG A 154 -13.26 -4.79 -12.59
C ARG A 154 -14.36 -4.56 -11.55
N LYS A 155 -15.50 -4.04 -11.99
CA LYS A 155 -16.65 -3.76 -11.12
C LYS A 155 -17.14 -5.01 -10.41
N ALA A 156 -17.30 -6.12 -11.13
CA ALA A 156 -17.78 -7.38 -10.55
C ALA A 156 -16.86 -7.87 -9.43
N VAL A 157 -15.54 -7.94 -9.68
CA VAL A 157 -14.55 -8.38 -8.68
C VAL A 157 -14.51 -7.42 -7.50
N PHE A 158 -14.57 -6.10 -7.74
CA PHE A 158 -14.63 -5.09 -6.69
C PHE A 158 -15.84 -5.31 -5.76
N CYS A 159 -17.03 -5.39 -6.33
CA CYS A 159 -18.27 -5.47 -5.56
C CYS A 159 -18.38 -6.78 -4.76
N TRP A 160 -18.04 -7.92 -5.35
CA TRP A 160 -17.99 -9.19 -4.62
C TRP A 160 -16.95 -9.18 -3.51
N SER A 161 -15.77 -8.65 -3.79
CA SER A 161 -14.71 -8.53 -2.78
C SER A 161 -15.11 -7.62 -1.63
N ALA A 162 -15.75 -6.48 -1.91
CA ALA A 162 -16.24 -5.56 -0.89
C ALA A 162 -17.30 -6.18 0.00
N THR A 163 -18.22 -6.98 -0.59
CA THR A 163 -19.24 -7.69 0.17
C THR A 163 -18.65 -8.77 1.07
N LEU A 164 -17.70 -9.55 0.55
CA LEU A 164 -17.00 -10.57 1.34
C LEU A 164 -16.10 -9.96 2.41
N GLN A 165 -15.48 -8.81 2.13
CA GLN A 165 -14.72 -8.03 3.10
C GLN A 165 -15.57 -7.64 4.30
N LEU A 166 -16.79 -7.13 4.07
CA LEU A 166 -17.72 -6.77 5.13
C LEU A 166 -18.07 -8.00 6.00
N ILE A 167 -18.47 -9.10 5.35
CA ILE A 167 -18.86 -10.33 6.06
C ILE A 167 -17.71 -10.90 6.88
N LEU A 168 -16.53 -11.06 6.27
CA LEU A 168 -15.36 -11.62 6.93
C LEU A 168 -14.80 -10.68 8.00
N GLY A 169 -14.85 -9.36 7.77
CA GLY A 169 -14.37 -8.35 8.72
C GLY A 169 -15.18 -8.31 10.01
N VAL A 170 -16.49 -8.58 9.93
CA VAL A 170 -17.34 -8.75 11.12
C VAL A 170 -17.19 -10.15 11.71
N ALA A 171 -17.20 -11.19 10.89
CA ALA A 171 -17.14 -12.58 11.35
C ALA A 171 -15.86 -12.88 12.16
N VAL A 172 -14.73 -12.31 11.76
CA VAL A 172 -13.43 -12.54 12.44
C VAL A 172 -13.42 -12.07 13.90
N ALA A 173 -14.32 -11.15 14.29
CA ALA A 173 -14.45 -10.68 15.66
C ALA A 173 -14.88 -11.81 16.63
N PHE A 174 -15.74 -12.72 16.17
CA PHE A 174 -16.42 -13.72 16.99
C PHE A 174 -15.73 -15.09 16.99
N ILE A 175 -14.58 -15.24 16.34
CA ILE A 175 -13.88 -16.52 16.28
C ILE A 175 -13.08 -16.73 17.57
N PRO A 176 -13.39 -17.80 18.34
CA PRO A 176 -12.74 -18.05 19.62
C PRO A 176 -11.44 -18.85 19.50
N GLU A 177 -11.24 -19.55 18.38
CA GLU A 177 -10.12 -20.47 18.18
C GLU A 177 -9.10 -19.91 17.19
N TYR A 178 -7.81 -20.02 17.54
CA TYR A 178 -6.71 -19.39 16.81
C TYR A 178 -6.55 -19.86 15.37
N TYR A 179 -6.61 -21.16 15.10
CA TYR A 179 -6.39 -21.67 13.74
C TYR A 179 -7.53 -21.29 12.79
N SER A 180 -8.76 -21.35 13.26
CA SER A 180 -9.94 -20.87 12.52
C SER A 180 -9.85 -19.36 12.26
N PHE A 181 -9.34 -18.59 13.23
CA PHE A 181 -9.06 -17.17 13.08
C PHE A 181 -8.03 -16.91 11.96
N LEU A 182 -6.94 -17.68 11.88
CA LEU A 182 -5.95 -17.56 10.80
C LEU A 182 -6.56 -17.81 9.42
N VAL A 183 -7.39 -18.85 9.28
CA VAL A 183 -8.06 -19.18 8.01
C VAL A 183 -8.95 -18.02 7.56
N VAL A 184 -9.77 -17.50 8.45
CA VAL A 184 -10.67 -16.38 8.11
C VAL A 184 -9.86 -15.10 7.83
N ARG A 185 -8.77 -14.84 8.56
CA ARG A 185 -7.85 -13.73 8.32
C ARG A 185 -7.19 -13.80 6.94
N PHE A 186 -6.83 -14.99 6.48
CA PHE A 186 -6.29 -15.21 5.14
C PHE A 186 -7.29 -14.78 4.05
N PHE A 187 -8.52 -15.29 4.11
CA PHE A 187 -9.57 -14.90 3.16
C PHE A 187 -9.95 -13.42 3.27
N TYR A 188 -9.98 -12.89 4.49
CA TYR A 188 -10.19 -11.47 4.71
C TYR A 188 -9.11 -10.61 4.05
N GLY A 189 -7.84 -11.04 4.05
CA GLY A 189 -6.76 -10.40 3.29
C GLY A 189 -6.99 -10.45 1.78
N ILE A 190 -7.42 -11.61 1.23
CA ILE A 190 -7.71 -11.78 -0.19
C ILE A 190 -8.77 -10.77 -0.66
N PHE A 191 -9.93 -10.77 -0.03
CA PHE A 191 -11.07 -9.99 -0.50
C PHE A 191 -10.99 -8.51 -0.07
N GLY A 192 -10.51 -8.23 1.14
CA GLY A 192 -10.48 -6.89 1.68
C GLY A 192 -9.49 -5.97 0.96
N SER A 193 -8.23 -6.17 1.24
CA SER A 193 -7.21 -5.24 0.75
C SER A 193 -6.76 -5.52 -0.68
N ALA A 194 -6.85 -6.77 -1.17
CA ALA A 194 -6.46 -7.06 -2.54
C ALA A 194 -7.63 -6.84 -3.52
N GLY A 195 -8.79 -7.42 -3.26
CA GLY A 195 -9.90 -7.39 -4.20
C GLY A 195 -10.50 -6.01 -4.42
N SER A 196 -10.82 -5.28 -3.37
CA SER A 196 -11.47 -3.97 -3.48
C SER A 196 -10.47 -2.83 -3.74
N TYR A 197 -9.36 -2.78 -2.99
CA TYR A 197 -8.39 -1.67 -3.11
C TYR A 197 -7.67 -1.64 -4.46
N ILE A 198 -7.12 -2.79 -4.90
CA ILE A 198 -6.35 -2.85 -6.15
C ILE A 198 -7.26 -2.59 -7.34
N THR A 199 -8.43 -3.22 -7.35
CA THR A 199 -9.39 -3.07 -8.45
C THR A 199 -9.93 -1.64 -8.52
N GLY A 200 -10.20 -0.99 -7.37
CA GLY A 200 -10.58 0.41 -7.30
C GLY A 200 -9.49 1.36 -7.83
N PHE A 201 -8.22 1.06 -7.51
CA PHE A 201 -7.09 1.81 -8.06
C PHE A 201 -6.99 1.66 -9.59
N VAL A 202 -7.11 0.43 -10.12
CA VAL A 202 -7.07 0.17 -11.56
C VAL A 202 -8.22 0.88 -12.28
N LEU A 203 -9.46 0.80 -11.76
CA LEU A 203 -10.61 1.52 -12.31
C LEU A 203 -10.36 3.03 -12.41
N THR A 204 -9.76 3.61 -11.37
CA THR A 204 -9.38 5.03 -11.37
C THR A 204 -8.39 5.34 -12.49
N MET A 205 -7.33 4.54 -12.62
CA MET A 205 -6.28 4.78 -13.61
C MET A 205 -6.76 4.56 -15.06
N GLU A 206 -7.76 3.72 -15.26
CA GLU A 206 -8.39 3.49 -16.57
C GLU A 206 -9.38 4.61 -16.95
N LEU A 207 -9.97 5.29 -15.98
CA LEU A 207 -11.00 6.32 -16.19
C LEU A 207 -10.43 7.75 -16.30
N VAL A 208 -9.37 8.04 -15.55
CA VAL A 208 -8.79 9.39 -15.42
C VAL A 208 -7.77 9.65 -16.52
N GLY A 209 -7.77 10.86 -17.08
CA GLY A 209 -6.80 11.28 -18.09
C GLY A 209 -5.36 11.30 -17.57
N SER A 210 -4.41 11.20 -18.49
CA SER A 210 -2.98 10.99 -18.18
C SER A 210 -2.39 12.07 -17.28
N SER A 211 -2.78 13.33 -17.47
CA SER A 211 -2.25 14.47 -16.68
C SER A 211 -2.67 14.43 -15.21
N LYS A 212 -3.78 13.76 -14.88
CA LYS A 212 -4.35 13.69 -13.53
C LYS A 212 -4.06 12.40 -12.78
N ARG A 213 -3.52 11.37 -13.45
CA ARG A 213 -3.23 10.06 -12.85
C ARG A 213 -2.32 10.14 -11.63
N THR A 214 -1.26 10.94 -11.69
CA THR A 214 -0.33 11.15 -10.56
C THR A 214 -1.05 11.73 -9.34
N ALA A 215 -1.85 12.77 -9.54
CA ALA A 215 -2.60 13.39 -8.45
C ALA A 215 -3.63 12.43 -7.85
N CYS A 216 -4.36 11.66 -8.68
CA CYS A 216 -5.30 10.65 -8.22
C CYS A 216 -4.61 9.50 -7.48
N GLY A 217 -3.43 9.06 -7.95
CA GLY A 217 -2.63 8.04 -7.27
C GLY A 217 -2.17 8.48 -5.89
N ILE A 218 -1.69 9.72 -5.74
CA ILE A 218 -1.30 10.29 -4.45
C ILE A 218 -2.52 10.45 -3.53
N ALA A 219 -3.68 10.88 -4.07
CA ALA A 219 -4.91 10.96 -3.29
C ALA A 219 -5.40 9.59 -2.79
N PHE A 220 -5.18 8.52 -3.55
CA PHE A 220 -5.41 7.14 -3.10
C PHE A 220 -4.55 6.80 -1.88
N GLN A 221 -3.25 7.11 -1.92
CA GLN A 221 -2.34 6.89 -0.79
C GLN A 221 -2.74 7.74 0.42
N ALA A 222 -3.08 9.01 0.21
CA ALA A 222 -3.55 9.90 1.28
C ALA A 222 -4.83 9.37 1.94
N THR A 223 -5.75 8.81 1.16
CA THR A 223 -6.99 8.22 1.70
C THR A 223 -6.70 6.91 2.45
N PHE A 224 -5.72 6.12 2.02
CA PHE A 224 -5.24 4.98 2.78
C PHE A 224 -4.69 5.41 4.16
N ALA A 225 -3.89 6.47 4.21
CA ALA A 225 -3.39 7.06 5.47
C ALA A 225 -4.54 7.54 6.38
N ALA A 226 -5.62 8.12 5.80
CA ALA A 226 -6.83 8.45 6.57
C ALA A 226 -7.46 7.20 7.21
N GLY A 227 -7.46 6.06 6.51
CA GLY A 227 -7.89 4.78 7.06
C GLY A 227 -7.08 4.35 8.28
N VAL A 228 -5.76 4.53 8.24
CA VAL A 228 -4.87 4.27 9.38
C VAL A 228 -5.19 5.18 10.58
N MET A 229 -5.47 6.46 10.31
CA MET A 229 -5.87 7.41 11.36
C MET A 229 -7.21 7.00 12.00
N LEU A 230 -8.15 6.44 11.23
CA LEU A 230 -9.40 5.90 11.76
C LEU A 230 -9.19 4.69 12.67
N VAL A 231 -8.20 3.81 12.38
CA VAL A 231 -7.83 2.72 13.32
C VAL A 231 -7.47 3.29 14.69
N ALA A 232 -6.64 4.32 14.70
CA ALA A 232 -6.23 4.98 15.93
C ALA A 232 -7.42 5.64 16.68
N ALA A 233 -8.28 6.34 15.94
CA ALA A 233 -9.43 7.03 16.52
C ALA A 233 -10.43 6.05 17.17
N TRP A 234 -10.80 4.99 16.45
CA TRP A 234 -11.69 3.97 17.00
C TRP A 234 -11.06 3.19 18.15
N GLY A 235 -9.77 2.84 18.05
CA GLY A 235 -9.03 2.17 19.12
C GLY A 235 -8.98 3.00 20.41
N ALA A 236 -8.88 4.34 20.32
CA ALA A 236 -8.92 5.22 21.46
C ALA A 236 -10.31 5.31 22.13
N LEU A 237 -11.39 5.16 21.32
CA LEU A 237 -12.78 5.26 21.80
C LEU A 237 -13.32 3.93 22.30
N ILE A 238 -12.94 2.81 21.68
CA ILE A 238 -13.48 1.47 21.96
C ILE A 238 -12.36 0.60 22.51
N LYS A 239 -12.46 0.26 23.79
CA LYS A 239 -11.44 -0.53 24.51
C LYS A 239 -11.66 -2.04 24.43
N ASP A 240 -12.86 -2.48 24.03
CA ASP A 240 -13.20 -3.88 23.80
C ASP A 240 -12.83 -4.29 22.37
N HIS A 241 -11.97 -5.31 22.24
CA HIS A 241 -11.44 -5.74 20.95
C HIS A 241 -12.49 -6.37 20.02
N VAL A 242 -13.55 -7.01 20.58
CA VAL A 242 -14.62 -7.63 19.76
C VAL A 242 -15.46 -6.54 19.12
N LEU A 243 -15.92 -5.58 19.93
CA LEU A 243 -16.70 -4.44 19.44
C LEU A 243 -15.86 -3.60 18.45
N LEU A 244 -14.60 -3.39 18.75
CA LEU A 244 -13.66 -2.66 17.89
C LEU A 244 -13.52 -3.33 16.51
N GLN A 245 -13.33 -4.66 16.49
CA GLN A 245 -13.23 -5.40 15.24
C GLN A 245 -14.55 -5.39 14.44
N VAL A 246 -15.69 -5.47 15.11
CA VAL A 246 -17.01 -5.33 14.45
C VAL A 246 -17.14 -3.95 13.80
N VAL A 247 -16.78 -2.88 14.52
CA VAL A 247 -16.81 -1.51 13.97
C VAL A 247 -15.89 -1.40 12.76
N TYR A 248 -14.69 -1.96 12.81
CA TYR A 248 -13.81 -2.02 11.64
C TYR A 248 -14.46 -2.75 10.46
N GLY A 249 -15.06 -3.91 10.70
CA GLY A 249 -15.77 -4.68 9.68
C GLY A 249 -16.92 -3.89 9.04
N LEU A 250 -17.70 -3.18 9.86
CA LEU A 250 -18.86 -2.39 9.40
C LEU A 250 -18.50 -1.23 8.47
N HIS A 251 -17.25 -0.74 8.46
CA HIS A 251 -16.80 0.21 7.45
C HIS A 251 -16.92 -0.33 6.01
N GLY A 252 -16.94 -1.65 5.83
CA GLY A 252 -17.27 -2.28 4.55
C GLY A 252 -18.63 -1.90 3.99
N CYS A 253 -19.58 -1.45 4.83
CA CYS A 253 -20.90 -0.95 4.38
C CYS A 253 -20.77 0.25 3.44
N LEU A 254 -19.71 1.06 3.59
CA LEU A 254 -19.45 2.20 2.69
C LEU A 254 -19.27 1.75 1.23
N LEU A 255 -18.85 0.49 1.01
CA LEU A 255 -18.62 -0.05 -0.31
C LEU A 255 -19.83 -0.77 -0.91
N LEU A 256 -20.90 -1.03 -0.15
CA LEU A 256 -22.08 -1.73 -0.68
C LEU A 256 -22.82 -0.92 -1.75
N ALA A 257 -22.86 0.40 -1.62
CA ALA A 257 -23.50 1.27 -2.61
C ALA A 257 -22.85 1.19 -4.00
N HIS A 258 -21.62 0.68 -4.10
CA HIS A 258 -20.89 0.53 -5.36
C HIS A 258 -21.56 -0.45 -6.33
N TRP A 259 -22.36 -1.40 -5.86
CA TRP A 259 -23.16 -2.29 -6.71
C TRP A 259 -24.02 -1.51 -7.71
N TRP A 260 -24.57 -0.37 -7.28
CA TRP A 260 -25.49 0.45 -8.07
C TRP A 260 -24.84 1.72 -8.64
N LEU A 261 -23.90 2.33 -7.93
CA LEU A 261 -23.37 3.65 -8.28
C LEU A 261 -22.11 3.61 -9.14
N MET A 262 -21.32 2.54 -9.03
CA MET A 262 -20.06 2.40 -9.75
C MET A 262 -20.30 1.85 -11.16
N ASP A 263 -19.64 2.44 -12.14
CA ASP A 263 -19.65 1.96 -13.52
C ASP A 263 -18.42 1.06 -13.79
N GLU A 264 -18.51 0.18 -14.80
CA GLU A 264 -17.40 -0.63 -15.26
C GLU A 264 -16.40 0.22 -16.05
N SER A 265 -15.15 -0.25 -16.22
CA SER A 265 -14.17 0.42 -17.04
C SER A 265 -14.57 0.43 -18.52
N PRO A 266 -14.71 1.61 -19.17
CA PRO A 266 -14.94 1.68 -20.60
C PRO A 266 -13.81 1.03 -21.42
N ARG A 267 -12.56 1.14 -20.94
CA ARG A 267 -11.39 0.52 -21.58
C ARG A 267 -11.47 -0.99 -21.56
N TRP A 268 -11.89 -1.57 -20.44
CA TRP A 268 -12.05 -3.01 -20.33
C TRP A 268 -13.20 -3.53 -21.19
N LEU A 269 -14.37 -2.86 -21.15
CA LEU A 269 -15.53 -3.23 -21.96
C LEU A 269 -15.19 -3.22 -23.45
N TRP A 270 -14.43 -2.21 -23.88
CA TRP A 270 -13.98 -2.09 -25.26
C TRP A 270 -13.09 -3.28 -25.67
N MET A 271 -12.13 -3.64 -24.82
CA MET A 271 -11.25 -4.78 -25.07
C MET A 271 -11.98 -6.14 -25.08
N GLN A 272 -13.12 -6.24 -24.38
CA GLN A 272 -13.95 -7.45 -24.39
C GLN A 272 -14.95 -7.49 -25.56
N GLY A 273 -14.90 -6.51 -26.47
CA GLY A 273 -15.85 -6.41 -27.58
C GLY A 273 -17.24 -5.89 -27.19
N ARG A 274 -17.46 -5.51 -25.91
CA ARG A 274 -18.69 -4.94 -25.40
C ARG A 274 -18.76 -3.43 -25.64
N THR A 275 -18.54 -3.04 -26.89
CA THR A 275 -18.35 -1.64 -27.31
C THR A 275 -19.55 -0.76 -27.06
N ARG A 276 -20.78 -1.29 -27.20
CA ARG A 276 -22.00 -0.55 -26.91
C ARG A 276 -22.07 -0.08 -25.47
N GLU A 277 -21.75 -0.96 -24.52
CA GLU A 277 -21.76 -0.62 -23.10
C GLU A 277 -20.67 0.42 -22.76
N ALA A 278 -19.49 0.31 -23.39
CA ALA A 278 -18.44 1.31 -23.23
C ALA A 278 -18.90 2.69 -23.73
N ILE A 279 -19.55 2.75 -24.90
CA ILE A 279 -20.12 3.98 -25.48
C ILE A 279 -21.21 4.56 -24.56
N ASP A 280 -22.09 3.72 -24.01
CA ASP A 280 -23.16 4.16 -23.10
C ASP A 280 -22.59 4.80 -21.82
N ILE A 281 -21.54 4.21 -21.24
CA ILE A 281 -20.87 4.76 -20.05
C ILE A 281 -20.21 6.11 -20.37
N VAL A 282 -19.52 6.23 -21.51
CA VAL A 282 -18.90 7.50 -21.92
C VAL A 282 -19.95 8.55 -22.22
N ALA A 283 -21.06 8.19 -22.88
CA ALA A 283 -22.18 9.09 -23.14
C ALA A 283 -22.82 9.59 -21.82
N LYS A 284 -23.01 8.69 -20.83
CA LYS A 284 -23.43 9.06 -19.48
C LYS A 284 -22.48 10.08 -18.85
N GLY A 285 -21.16 9.81 -18.97
CA GLY A 285 -20.12 10.70 -18.45
C GLY A 285 -20.13 12.07 -19.12
N LEU A 286 -20.26 12.15 -20.44
CA LEU A 286 -20.37 13.41 -21.20
C LEU A 286 -21.57 14.24 -20.75
N LYS A 287 -22.73 13.60 -20.59
CA LYS A 287 -23.95 14.25 -20.09
C LYS A 287 -23.74 14.81 -18.69
N MET A 288 -23.12 14.05 -17.78
CA MET A 288 -22.85 14.49 -16.41
C MET A 288 -21.81 15.61 -16.35
N ASN A 289 -20.83 15.61 -17.26
CA ASN A 289 -19.80 16.66 -17.37
C ASN A 289 -20.36 17.96 -17.96
N GLY A 290 -21.59 17.96 -18.51
CA GLY A 290 -22.24 19.14 -19.08
C GLY A 290 -21.59 19.63 -20.38
N ARG A 291 -20.85 18.76 -21.06
CA ARG A 291 -20.18 19.08 -22.31
C ARG A 291 -21.13 18.94 -23.48
N GLY A 292 -22.13 19.60 -23.74
CA GLY A 292 -23.06 19.63 -24.87
C GLY A 292 -22.81 18.76 -26.13
N ILE A 293 -21.82 17.85 -26.05
CA ILE A 293 -21.40 16.94 -27.11
C ILE A 293 -22.31 15.72 -27.08
N THR A 294 -23.12 15.56 -28.10
CA THR A 294 -23.87 14.33 -28.34
C THR A 294 -22.97 13.34 -29.05
N MET A 295 -22.77 12.17 -28.42
CA MET A 295 -21.98 11.09 -29.04
C MET A 295 -22.83 10.37 -30.10
N ASP A 296 -22.32 10.34 -31.32
CA ASP A 296 -22.91 9.50 -32.37
C ASP A 296 -22.52 8.04 -32.13
N LYS A 297 -23.42 7.29 -31.51
CA LYS A 297 -23.18 5.88 -31.17
C LYS A 297 -22.97 5.01 -32.40
N GLU A 298 -23.71 5.28 -33.49
CA GLU A 298 -23.60 4.50 -34.71
C GLU A 298 -22.27 4.74 -35.44
N TYR A 299 -21.77 5.96 -35.39
CA TYR A 299 -20.44 6.27 -35.93
C TYR A 299 -19.35 5.45 -35.24
N PHE A 300 -19.32 5.44 -33.90
CA PHE A 300 -18.33 4.70 -33.14
C PHE A 300 -18.49 3.19 -33.29
N GLU A 301 -19.69 2.64 -33.36
CA GLU A 301 -19.93 1.23 -33.64
C GLU A 301 -19.45 0.80 -35.03
N ARG A 302 -19.70 1.62 -36.06
CA ARG A 302 -19.24 1.37 -37.44
C ARG A 302 -17.71 1.42 -37.54
N LYS A 303 -17.09 2.43 -36.92
CA LYS A 303 -15.65 2.60 -36.90
C LYS A 303 -14.94 1.42 -36.21
N THR A 304 -15.50 0.93 -35.10
CA THR A 304 -14.98 -0.24 -34.39
C THR A 304 -15.03 -1.52 -35.21
N LYS A 305 -16.15 -1.77 -35.89
CA LYS A 305 -16.28 -2.95 -36.77
C LYS A 305 -15.25 -2.94 -37.87
N ALA A 306 -14.97 -1.78 -38.47
CA ALA A 306 -13.95 -1.63 -39.51
C ALA A 306 -12.51 -1.88 -38.96
N THR A 307 -12.22 -1.44 -37.74
CA THR A 307 -10.90 -1.60 -37.11
C THR A 307 -10.66 -3.06 -36.68
N MET A 308 -11.67 -3.74 -36.15
CA MET A 308 -11.55 -5.16 -35.74
C MET A 308 -11.27 -6.09 -36.92
N THR A 309 -11.79 -5.78 -38.11
CA THR A 309 -11.54 -6.58 -39.32
C THR A 309 -10.09 -6.45 -39.85
N GLN A 310 -9.36 -5.40 -39.45
CA GLN A 310 -7.97 -5.14 -39.87
C GLN A 310 -6.90 -5.59 -38.87
N SER A 311 -7.28 -5.95 -37.62
CA SER A 311 -6.33 -6.14 -36.52
C SER A 311 -5.98 -7.59 -36.18
N ASP A 312 -6.40 -8.57 -36.97
CA ASP A 312 -6.14 -10.00 -36.71
C ASP A 312 -4.65 -10.42 -36.81
N ASP A 313 -3.75 -9.55 -37.32
CA ASP A 313 -2.37 -9.94 -37.60
C ASP A 313 -1.27 -9.43 -36.67
N ALA A 314 -1.57 -8.70 -35.59
CA ALA A 314 -0.51 -8.06 -34.79
C ALA A 314 -0.72 -8.08 -33.25
N GLN A 315 -1.22 -9.16 -32.66
CA GLN A 315 -1.15 -9.34 -31.22
C GLN A 315 0.19 -9.97 -30.80
N THR A 316 1.20 -9.15 -30.58
CA THR A 316 2.36 -9.57 -29.78
C THR A 316 1.91 -9.60 -28.31
N ASN A 317 1.61 -10.80 -27.80
CA ASN A 317 1.34 -11.05 -26.38
C ASN A 317 2.63 -10.85 -25.57
N ALA A 318 3.01 -9.59 -25.34
CA ALA A 318 4.14 -9.28 -24.48
C ALA A 318 3.73 -9.54 -23.01
N GLY A 319 4.46 -10.41 -22.33
CA GLY A 319 4.19 -10.86 -20.97
C GLY A 319 5.30 -10.50 -19.99
N VAL A 320 5.17 -11.00 -18.76
CA VAL A 320 6.17 -10.80 -17.69
C VAL A 320 7.56 -11.29 -18.09
N LEU A 321 7.65 -12.37 -18.86
CA LEU A 321 8.93 -12.92 -19.31
C LEU A 321 9.69 -11.98 -20.24
N ASP A 322 9.00 -11.12 -20.98
CA ASP A 322 9.63 -10.17 -21.90
C ASP A 322 10.42 -9.08 -21.15
N LEU A 323 10.08 -8.81 -19.89
CA LEU A 323 10.84 -7.91 -19.01
C LEU A 323 12.27 -8.40 -18.71
N PHE A 324 12.51 -9.70 -18.87
CA PHE A 324 13.81 -10.32 -18.55
C PHE A 324 14.62 -10.71 -19.79
N LYS A 325 14.06 -10.55 -21.00
CA LYS A 325 14.73 -10.96 -22.25
C LYS A 325 15.96 -10.10 -22.57
N THR A 326 15.88 -8.80 -22.36
CA THR A 326 16.95 -7.87 -22.70
C THR A 326 17.70 -7.39 -21.45
N PRO A 327 19.02 -7.16 -21.51
CA PRO A 327 19.85 -6.93 -20.33
C PRO A 327 19.53 -5.63 -19.60
N ASN A 328 19.27 -4.52 -20.33
CA ASN A 328 18.96 -3.24 -19.70
C ASN A 328 17.57 -3.26 -19.07
N LEU A 329 16.57 -3.80 -19.77
CA LEU A 329 15.22 -3.91 -19.24
C LEU A 329 15.16 -4.85 -18.03
N ARG A 330 15.91 -5.97 -18.06
CA ARG A 330 16.06 -6.90 -16.93
C ARG A 330 16.63 -6.21 -15.69
N MET A 331 17.72 -5.42 -15.86
CA MET A 331 18.33 -4.69 -14.75
C MET A 331 17.35 -3.67 -14.14
N LYS A 332 16.62 -2.93 -14.98
CA LYS A 332 15.56 -2.01 -14.51
C LYS A 332 14.47 -2.75 -13.74
N THR A 333 14.03 -3.89 -14.26
CA THR A 333 12.98 -4.71 -13.62
C THR A 333 13.41 -5.17 -12.24
N ILE A 334 14.61 -5.72 -12.10
CA ILE A 334 15.14 -6.17 -10.80
C ILE A 334 15.26 -4.99 -9.83
N ASN A 335 15.83 -3.87 -10.29
CA ASN A 335 16.01 -2.68 -9.45
C ASN A 335 14.66 -2.14 -8.96
N VAL A 336 13.68 -2.02 -9.84
CA VAL A 336 12.33 -1.57 -9.47
C VAL A 336 11.66 -2.53 -8.49
N CYS A 337 11.76 -3.85 -8.70
CA CYS A 337 11.22 -4.84 -7.76
C CYS A 337 11.85 -4.74 -6.37
N VAL A 338 13.17 -4.54 -6.30
CA VAL A 338 13.88 -4.32 -5.01
C VAL A 338 13.41 -3.03 -4.36
N ASN A 339 13.21 -1.96 -5.12
CA ASN A 339 12.68 -0.69 -4.60
C ASN A 339 11.25 -0.84 -4.05
N TRP A 340 10.37 -1.53 -4.76
CA TRP A 340 9.02 -1.81 -4.26
C TRP A 340 9.05 -2.66 -3.00
N PHE A 341 9.90 -3.69 -2.97
CA PHE A 341 10.10 -4.54 -1.80
C PHE A 341 10.59 -3.73 -0.60
N ALA A 342 11.63 -2.92 -0.77
CA ALA A 342 12.23 -2.13 0.30
C ALA A 342 11.28 -1.06 0.83
N ASN A 343 10.62 -0.30 -0.05
CA ASN A 343 9.64 0.71 0.35
C ASN A 343 8.51 0.11 1.20
N SER A 344 7.94 -1.00 0.75
CA SER A 344 6.86 -1.68 1.46
C SER A 344 7.33 -2.28 2.79
N LEU A 345 8.51 -2.93 2.80
CA LEU A 345 9.08 -3.51 4.02
C LEU A 345 9.21 -2.46 5.12
N VAL A 346 9.84 -1.34 4.79
CA VAL A 346 10.10 -0.28 5.78
C VAL A 346 8.82 0.45 6.15
N TYR A 347 7.94 0.73 5.18
CA TYR A 347 6.66 1.38 5.44
C TYR A 347 5.80 0.60 6.44
N TYR A 348 5.62 -0.71 6.21
CA TYR A 348 4.85 -1.56 7.13
C TYR A 348 5.61 -1.86 8.42
N GLY A 349 6.94 -2.00 8.37
CA GLY A 349 7.77 -2.19 9.53
C GLY A 349 7.61 -1.06 10.55
N LEU A 350 7.70 0.17 10.11
CA LEU A 350 7.47 1.35 10.96
C LEU A 350 6.02 1.43 11.45
N SER A 351 5.04 1.11 10.60
CA SER A 351 3.61 1.15 10.96
C SER A 351 3.21 0.09 11.98
N LEU A 352 3.79 -1.11 11.92
CA LEU A 352 3.51 -2.20 12.85
C LEU A 352 4.27 -2.06 14.18
N SER A 353 5.34 -1.27 14.22
CA SER A 353 6.15 -1.05 15.42
C SER A 353 5.62 0.06 16.35
N THR A 354 4.48 0.67 16.03
CA THR A 354 3.91 1.81 16.78
C THR A 354 3.65 1.53 18.25
N GLY A 355 3.23 0.31 18.59
CA GLY A 355 2.94 -0.09 19.99
C GLY A 355 4.17 -0.15 20.89
N LYS A 356 5.38 -0.04 20.34
CA LYS A 356 6.67 -0.08 21.09
C LYS A 356 7.28 1.31 21.29
N LEU A 357 6.68 2.33 20.68
CA LEU A 357 7.14 3.71 20.81
C LEU A 357 6.60 4.34 22.10
N TYR A 358 7.37 5.27 22.65
CA TYR A 358 7.01 5.96 23.88
C TYR A 358 5.80 6.88 23.69
N GLY A 359 4.79 6.69 24.52
CA GLY A 359 3.60 7.53 24.58
C GLY A 359 2.30 6.75 24.38
N ASN A 360 1.21 7.47 24.19
CA ASN A 360 -0.10 6.87 23.91
C ASN A 360 -0.09 6.16 22.55
N PRO A 361 -0.32 4.84 22.46
CA PRO A 361 -0.22 4.07 21.23
C PRO A 361 -1.21 4.54 20.15
N PHE A 362 -2.38 5.00 20.53
CA PHE A 362 -3.38 5.53 19.61
C PHE A 362 -2.96 6.87 19.02
N LEU A 363 -2.40 7.77 19.85
CA LEU A 363 -1.87 9.05 19.37
C LEU A 363 -0.69 8.83 18.41
N ILE A 364 0.20 7.90 18.73
CA ILE A 364 1.34 7.54 17.89
C ILE A 364 0.86 7.01 16.55
N LEU A 365 -0.09 6.08 16.53
CA LEU A 365 -0.65 5.53 15.29
C LEU A 365 -1.37 6.61 14.46
N PHE A 366 -2.08 7.54 15.12
CA PHE A 366 -2.72 8.67 14.46
C PHE A 366 -1.68 9.59 13.80
N ILE A 367 -0.63 9.96 14.52
CA ILE A 367 0.45 10.79 14.00
C ILE A 367 1.18 10.08 12.84
N MET A 368 1.38 8.76 12.91
CA MET A 368 1.95 7.96 11.82
C MET A 368 1.18 8.11 10.50
N GLY A 369 -0.15 8.14 10.56
CA GLY A 369 -0.97 8.43 9.39
C GLY A 369 -0.91 9.91 8.98
N LEU A 370 -0.93 10.81 9.95
CA LEU A 370 -0.92 12.25 9.69
C LEU A 370 0.38 12.74 9.03
N VAL A 371 1.52 12.20 9.42
CA VAL A 371 2.86 12.54 8.88
C VAL A 371 2.99 12.22 7.38
N GLU A 372 2.16 11.34 6.84
CA GLU A 372 2.18 11.04 5.40
C GLU A 372 1.68 12.20 4.54
N TYR A 373 0.77 13.05 5.03
CA TYR A 373 0.23 14.18 4.25
C TYR A 373 1.28 15.23 3.89
N PRO A 374 2.09 15.75 4.84
CA PRO A 374 3.20 16.62 4.49
C PRO A 374 4.16 16.01 3.47
N SER A 375 4.43 14.70 3.60
CA SER A 375 5.28 13.99 2.65
C SER A 375 4.70 14.02 1.24
N TYR A 376 3.41 13.75 1.08
CA TYR A 376 2.74 13.78 -0.23
C TYR A 376 2.72 15.18 -0.85
N ILE A 377 2.51 16.22 -0.03
CA ILE A 377 2.59 17.62 -0.49
C ILE A 377 4.01 17.94 -1.01
N VAL A 378 5.03 17.57 -0.24
CA VAL A 378 6.43 17.77 -0.63
C VAL A 378 6.76 17.04 -1.93
N VAL A 379 6.28 15.79 -2.08
CA VAL A 379 6.48 15.01 -3.30
C VAL A 379 5.84 15.70 -4.51
N VAL A 380 4.59 16.15 -4.41
CA VAL A 380 3.90 16.84 -5.52
C VAL A 380 4.65 18.11 -5.94
N LEU A 381 5.19 18.88 -4.98
CA LEU A 381 5.89 20.14 -5.26
C LEU A 381 7.30 19.94 -5.83
N LEU A 382 7.98 18.85 -5.45
CA LEU A 382 9.38 18.63 -5.79
C LEU A 382 9.59 17.64 -6.95
N LEU A 383 8.63 16.77 -7.25
CA LEU A 383 8.77 15.70 -8.22
C LEU A 383 9.17 16.21 -9.61
N ASP A 384 8.56 17.30 -10.07
CA ASP A 384 8.83 17.92 -11.37
C ASP A 384 10.03 18.89 -11.36
N LYS A 385 10.62 19.15 -10.19
CA LYS A 385 11.81 20.00 -10.06
C LYS A 385 13.09 19.22 -9.89
N MET A 386 13.06 18.17 -9.06
CA MET A 386 14.23 17.40 -8.67
C MET A 386 14.40 16.10 -9.47
N GLY A 387 13.34 15.65 -10.16
CA GLY A 387 13.33 14.39 -10.90
C GLY A 387 12.97 13.19 -10.01
N ARG A 388 12.58 12.09 -10.68
CA ARG A 388 12.08 10.89 -10.01
C ARG A 388 13.20 10.11 -9.33
N ARG A 389 14.32 9.93 -10.04
CA ARG A 389 15.50 9.19 -9.55
C ARG A 389 16.07 9.79 -8.27
N PHE A 390 16.42 11.08 -8.33
CA PHE A 390 17.08 11.74 -7.20
C PHE A 390 16.17 11.80 -5.98
N LEU A 391 14.90 12.20 -6.17
CA LEU A 391 13.97 12.35 -5.05
C LEU A 391 13.66 11.01 -4.39
N THR A 392 13.44 9.93 -5.15
CA THR A 392 13.23 8.58 -4.59
C THR A 392 14.45 8.12 -3.80
N SER A 393 15.65 8.25 -4.39
CA SER A 393 16.89 7.87 -3.71
C SER A 393 17.11 8.66 -2.43
N PHE A 394 16.95 9.98 -2.48
CA PHE A 394 17.12 10.85 -1.31
C PHE A 394 16.17 10.48 -0.16
N LEU A 395 14.90 10.28 -0.46
CA LEU A 395 13.89 9.92 0.53
C LEU A 395 14.16 8.54 1.15
N MET A 396 14.58 7.56 0.33
CA MET A 396 14.96 6.22 0.83
C MET A 396 16.19 6.28 1.72
N LEU A 397 17.23 7.01 1.31
CA LEU A 397 18.45 7.16 2.10
C LEU A 397 18.18 7.90 3.42
N ALA A 398 17.43 9.00 3.38
CA ALA A 398 17.04 9.74 4.58
C ALA A 398 16.19 8.88 5.53
N GLY A 399 15.20 8.14 5.00
CA GLY A 399 14.39 7.22 5.80
C GLY A 399 15.21 6.09 6.43
N GLY A 400 16.16 5.50 5.67
CA GLY A 400 17.07 4.47 6.17
C GLY A 400 18.00 4.99 7.26
N LEU A 401 18.54 6.20 7.11
CA LEU A 401 19.36 6.85 8.13
C LEU A 401 18.56 7.12 9.41
N CYS A 402 17.30 7.55 9.30
CA CYS A 402 16.41 7.71 10.47
C CYS A 402 16.20 6.39 11.19
N CYS A 403 15.98 5.27 10.48
CA CYS A 403 15.83 3.96 11.11
C CYS A 403 17.08 3.55 11.90
N ILE A 404 18.28 3.76 11.33
CA ILE A 404 19.55 3.45 12.02
C ILE A 404 19.78 4.43 13.18
N ALA A 405 19.55 5.73 12.98
CA ALA A 405 19.71 6.73 14.04
C ALA A 405 18.82 6.44 15.25
N ALA A 406 17.59 5.95 15.01
CA ALA A 406 16.68 5.58 16.09
C ALA A 406 17.26 4.47 17.01
N THR A 407 18.13 3.60 16.49
CA THR A 407 18.76 2.53 17.30
C THR A 407 19.86 3.04 18.22
N GLN A 408 20.43 4.22 17.94
CA GLN A 408 21.48 4.84 18.75
C GLN A 408 20.91 5.70 19.89
N MET A 409 19.60 5.94 19.88
CA MET A 409 18.93 6.75 20.92
C MET A 409 18.43 5.85 22.06
N PRO A 410 18.32 6.38 23.27
CA PRO A 410 17.72 5.64 24.39
C PRO A 410 16.30 5.19 24.01
N GLN A 411 16.04 3.90 24.18
CA GLN A 411 14.70 3.33 23.92
C GLN A 411 13.67 3.93 24.86
N GLY A 412 12.40 4.00 24.41
CA GLY A 412 11.32 4.54 25.22
C GLY A 412 11.39 6.06 25.45
N THR A 413 11.98 6.82 24.52
CA THR A 413 12.05 8.29 24.60
C THR A 413 11.27 8.97 23.49
N THR A 414 10.81 10.21 23.75
CA THR A 414 10.16 11.06 22.75
C THR A 414 11.06 11.33 21.54
N THR A 415 12.38 11.41 21.75
CA THR A 415 13.36 11.61 20.69
C THR A 415 13.36 10.44 19.70
N THR A 416 13.40 9.21 20.20
CA THR A 416 13.31 8.00 19.35
C THR A 416 12.02 7.98 18.56
N THR A 417 10.89 8.27 19.20
CA THR A 417 9.58 8.36 18.55
C THR A 417 9.60 9.41 17.44
N GLY A 418 10.16 10.60 17.68
CA GLY A 418 10.28 11.66 16.67
C GLY A 418 11.13 11.27 15.46
N ILE A 419 12.27 10.59 15.66
CA ILE A 419 13.14 10.11 14.57
C ILE A 419 12.42 9.06 13.74
N VAL A 420 11.70 8.13 14.35
CA VAL A 420 10.90 7.11 13.65
C VAL A 420 9.80 7.77 12.82
N MET A 421 9.12 8.80 13.33
CA MET A 421 8.12 9.58 12.58
C MET A 421 8.73 10.26 11.36
N MET A 422 9.93 10.85 11.51
CA MET A 422 10.67 11.41 10.36
C MET A 422 11.02 10.34 9.34
N GLY A 423 11.46 9.16 9.77
CA GLY A 423 11.69 8.01 8.90
C GLY A 423 10.42 7.64 8.12
N LYS A 424 9.28 7.58 8.79
CA LYS A 424 7.97 7.31 8.16
C LYS A 424 7.61 8.35 7.11
N LEU A 425 7.83 9.63 7.38
CA LEU A 425 7.61 10.73 6.43
C LEU A 425 8.40 10.51 5.13
N PHE A 426 9.69 10.21 5.24
CA PHE A 426 10.54 10.01 4.07
C PHE A 426 10.15 8.77 3.27
N ILE A 427 9.89 7.65 3.92
CA ILE A 427 9.51 6.39 3.26
C ILE A 427 8.14 6.49 2.58
N ALA A 428 7.16 7.16 3.19
CA ALA A 428 5.85 7.38 2.57
C ALA A 428 5.97 8.18 1.25
N GLY A 429 6.82 9.21 1.24
CA GLY A 429 7.12 9.99 0.03
C GLY A 429 7.78 9.15 -1.06
N SER A 430 8.79 8.37 -0.70
CA SER A 430 9.45 7.45 -1.65
C SER A 430 8.47 6.44 -2.24
N PHE A 431 7.60 5.87 -1.39
CA PHE A 431 6.60 4.89 -1.83
C PHE A 431 5.57 5.51 -2.80
N ALA A 432 5.17 6.76 -2.60
CA ALA A 432 4.31 7.47 -3.54
C ALA A 432 4.97 7.71 -4.91
N ILE A 433 6.28 8.01 -4.93
CA ILE A 433 7.02 8.26 -6.17
C ILE A 433 7.21 6.99 -6.99
N ILE A 434 7.53 5.85 -6.35
CA ILE A 434 7.89 4.62 -7.06
C ILE A 434 6.79 4.13 -8.00
N TYR A 435 5.51 4.39 -7.69
CA TYR A 435 4.39 4.09 -8.58
C TYR A 435 4.51 4.83 -9.92
N ASN A 436 4.71 6.15 -9.87
CA ASN A 436 4.83 7.00 -11.05
C ASN A 436 6.13 6.70 -11.80
N TYR A 437 7.23 6.59 -11.08
CA TYR A 437 8.53 6.29 -11.65
C TYR A 437 8.55 4.96 -12.42
N SER A 438 7.95 3.92 -11.83
CA SER A 438 7.81 2.62 -12.51
C SER A 438 6.96 2.73 -13.77
N ALA A 439 5.84 3.46 -13.73
CA ALA A 439 4.98 3.63 -14.88
C ALA A 439 5.65 4.39 -16.04
N GLU A 440 6.53 5.36 -15.74
CA GLU A 440 7.28 6.13 -16.72
C GLU A 440 8.48 5.34 -17.31
N LEU A 441 9.08 4.45 -16.52
CA LEU A 441 10.30 3.73 -16.86
C LEU A 441 10.10 2.60 -17.86
N PHE A 442 8.92 1.93 -17.82
CA PHE A 442 8.66 0.73 -18.63
C PHE A 442 7.87 1.03 -19.89
N PRO A 443 8.21 0.30 -21.01
CA PRO A 443 7.47 0.39 -22.27
C PRO A 443 5.99 0.08 -22.10
N THR A 444 5.15 0.77 -22.88
CA THR A 444 3.69 0.62 -22.81
C THR A 444 3.23 -0.83 -22.95
N VAL A 445 3.88 -1.61 -23.83
CA VAL A 445 3.54 -3.02 -24.09
C VAL A 445 3.74 -3.95 -22.89
N VAL A 446 4.67 -3.64 -21.97
CA VAL A 446 4.98 -4.46 -20.79
C VAL A 446 4.80 -3.71 -19.46
N ARG A 447 4.34 -2.45 -19.50
CA ARG A 447 4.19 -1.58 -18.31
C ARG A 447 3.30 -2.22 -17.24
N ASN A 448 2.15 -2.76 -17.62
CA ASN A 448 1.24 -3.39 -16.69
C ASN A 448 1.86 -4.63 -16.02
N SER A 449 2.62 -5.42 -16.78
CA SER A 449 3.36 -6.57 -16.25
C SER A 449 4.44 -6.15 -15.25
N ALA A 450 5.17 -5.07 -15.56
CA ALA A 450 6.20 -4.54 -14.67
C ALA A 450 5.61 -3.96 -13.37
N MET A 451 4.52 -3.20 -13.48
CA MET A 451 3.80 -2.67 -12.30
C MET A 451 3.20 -3.79 -11.45
N GLY A 452 2.67 -4.83 -12.08
CA GLY A 452 2.17 -6.02 -11.42
C GLY A 452 3.27 -6.74 -10.63
N LEU A 453 4.43 -6.95 -11.25
CA LEU A 453 5.58 -7.60 -10.63
C LEU A 453 6.13 -6.79 -9.43
N GLY A 454 6.29 -5.47 -9.58
CA GLY A 454 6.67 -4.57 -8.48
C GLY A 454 5.67 -4.62 -7.33
N SER A 455 4.39 -4.56 -7.64
CA SER A 455 3.30 -4.67 -6.67
C SER A 455 3.30 -6.01 -5.92
N MET A 456 3.63 -7.12 -6.60
CA MET A 456 3.81 -8.43 -5.95
C MET A 456 5.01 -8.42 -4.99
N ALA A 457 6.15 -7.85 -5.40
CA ALA A 457 7.32 -7.71 -4.54
C ALA A 457 7.01 -6.92 -3.26
N ALA A 458 6.25 -5.82 -3.36
CA ALA A 458 5.80 -5.05 -2.20
C ALA A 458 4.90 -5.86 -1.25
N ARG A 459 3.99 -6.66 -1.77
CA ARG A 459 3.10 -7.47 -0.92
C ARG A 459 3.81 -8.63 -0.26
N LEU A 460 4.76 -9.24 -0.96
CA LEU A 460 5.63 -10.26 -0.38
C LEU A 460 6.43 -9.68 0.80
N SER A 461 7.02 -8.50 0.64
CA SER A 461 7.74 -7.84 1.74
C SER A 461 6.82 -7.49 2.90
N GLY A 462 5.59 -7.02 2.61
CA GLY A 462 4.56 -6.77 3.63
C GLY A 462 4.21 -8.02 4.44
N ALA A 463 4.17 -9.20 3.79
CA ALA A 463 3.95 -10.48 4.48
C ALA A 463 5.13 -10.89 5.35
N LEU A 464 6.36 -10.55 4.97
CA LEU A 464 7.57 -10.84 5.76
C LEU A 464 7.79 -9.85 6.91
N THR A 465 7.24 -8.64 6.81
CA THR A 465 7.46 -7.57 7.80
C THR A 465 7.14 -7.99 9.24
N PRO A 466 5.99 -8.62 9.56
CA PRO A 466 5.69 -9.02 10.94
C PRO A 466 6.67 -10.05 11.51
N LEU A 467 7.26 -10.89 10.63
CA LEU A 467 8.29 -11.85 11.03
C LEU A 467 9.62 -11.16 11.35
N ILE A 468 9.96 -10.11 10.58
CA ILE A 468 11.16 -9.31 10.85
C ILE A 468 10.97 -8.52 12.14
N THR A 469 9.79 -7.95 12.38
CA THR A 469 9.52 -7.24 13.64
C THR A 469 9.60 -8.15 14.87
N LEU A 470 9.35 -9.46 14.72
CA LEU A 470 9.49 -10.43 15.80
C LEU A 470 10.96 -10.63 16.25
N LEU A 471 11.92 -10.31 15.39
CA LEU A 471 13.36 -10.39 15.77
C LEU A 471 13.74 -9.45 16.91
N ASP A 472 12.88 -8.52 17.30
CA ASP A 472 13.05 -7.69 18.50
C ASP A 472 13.04 -8.50 19.81
N SER A 473 12.58 -9.76 19.76
CA SER A 473 12.70 -10.71 20.88
C SER A 473 14.16 -11.08 21.19
N PHE A 474 15.06 -10.98 20.20
CA PHE A 474 16.50 -11.18 20.40
C PHE A 474 17.19 -9.88 20.82
N ASP A 475 16.92 -8.81 20.10
CA ASP A 475 17.39 -7.46 20.40
C ASP A 475 16.43 -6.42 19.82
N PRO A 476 15.98 -5.44 20.61
CA PRO A 476 15.02 -4.41 20.17
C PRO A 476 15.47 -3.60 18.95
N THR A 477 16.77 -3.53 18.69
CA THR A 477 17.35 -2.72 17.61
C THR A 477 17.40 -3.45 16.26
N VAL A 478 17.38 -4.79 16.27
CA VAL A 478 17.57 -5.62 15.05
C VAL A 478 16.58 -5.30 13.94
N PRO A 479 15.25 -5.20 14.18
CA PRO A 479 14.32 -4.86 13.11
C PRO A 479 14.61 -3.49 12.48
N ALA A 480 14.91 -2.47 13.29
CA ALA A 480 15.21 -1.13 12.82
C ALA A 480 16.49 -1.08 11.97
N ILE A 481 17.52 -1.85 12.35
CA ILE A 481 18.75 -2.01 11.56
C ILE A 481 18.44 -2.65 10.21
N ILE A 482 17.65 -3.73 10.18
CA ILE A 482 17.27 -4.40 8.93
C ILE A 482 16.53 -3.43 8.02
N PHE A 483 15.53 -2.72 8.54
CA PHE A 483 14.77 -1.72 7.77
C PHE A 483 15.68 -0.61 7.25
N GLY A 484 16.57 -0.10 8.09
CA GLY A 484 17.53 0.93 7.73
C GLY A 484 18.50 0.49 6.63
N VAL A 485 19.11 -0.67 6.78
CA VAL A 485 20.07 -1.23 5.79
C VAL A 485 19.36 -1.48 4.45
N VAL A 486 18.19 -2.10 4.46
CA VAL A 486 17.41 -2.37 3.22
C VAL A 486 17.04 -1.07 2.52
N ALA A 487 16.61 -0.03 3.27
CA ALA A 487 16.30 1.28 2.71
C ALA A 487 17.54 1.95 2.09
N LEU A 488 18.68 1.92 2.78
CA LEU A 488 19.94 2.49 2.29
C LEU A 488 20.44 1.79 1.03
N LEU A 489 20.45 0.46 1.01
CA LEU A 489 20.85 -0.31 -0.16
C LEU A 489 19.94 -0.03 -1.35
N SER A 490 18.63 -0.02 -1.14
CA SER A 490 17.64 0.27 -2.19
C SER A 490 17.76 1.71 -2.69
N GLY A 491 17.89 2.69 -1.79
CA GLY A 491 18.09 4.10 -2.14
C GLY A 491 19.35 4.32 -2.97
N PHE A 492 20.46 3.67 -2.59
CA PHE A 492 21.70 3.69 -3.38
C PHE A 492 21.52 3.02 -4.75
N TRP A 493 20.83 1.87 -4.81
CA TRP A 493 20.61 1.17 -6.06
C TRP A 493 19.68 1.93 -7.02
N THR A 494 18.76 2.73 -6.53
CA THR A 494 17.92 3.64 -7.32
C THR A 494 18.76 4.63 -8.17
N LEU A 495 19.94 5.02 -7.72
CA LEU A 495 20.83 5.93 -8.45
C LEU A 495 21.31 5.36 -9.79
N PHE A 496 21.23 4.06 -10.01
CA PHE A 496 21.59 3.38 -11.26
C PHE A 496 20.43 3.32 -12.26
N LEU A 497 19.21 3.70 -11.88
CA LEU A 497 18.10 3.84 -12.80
C LEU A 497 18.23 5.13 -13.63
N PRO A 498 17.73 5.17 -14.88
CA PRO A 498 17.72 6.39 -15.67
C PRO A 498 16.69 7.39 -15.13
N GLU A 499 16.92 8.69 -15.34
CA GLU A 499 15.94 9.73 -15.02
C GLU A 499 14.86 9.78 -16.08
N THR A 500 13.59 9.85 -15.64
CA THR A 500 12.42 9.86 -16.53
C THR A 500 11.82 11.26 -16.72
N MET A 501 12.26 12.26 -15.94
CA MET A 501 11.74 13.62 -16.01
C MET A 501 11.96 14.24 -17.39
N ASN A 502 10.87 14.73 -18.01
CA ASN A 502 10.87 15.36 -19.33
C ASN A 502 11.38 14.44 -20.46
N GLN A 503 11.30 13.13 -20.30
CA GLN A 503 11.64 12.18 -21.34
C GLN A 503 10.37 11.55 -21.94
N PRO A 504 10.35 11.27 -23.24
CA PRO A 504 9.24 10.56 -23.87
C PRO A 504 9.16 9.14 -23.30
N MET A 505 7.95 8.69 -23.00
CA MET A 505 7.75 7.31 -22.51
C MET A 505 8.06 6.29 -23.59
N PRO A 506 8.82 5.23 -23.29
CA PRO A 506 9.09 4.17 -24.25
C PRO A 506 7.79 3.45 -24.63
N GLN A 507 7.66 3.10 -25.92
CA GLN A 507 6.46 2.45 -26.46
C GLN A 507 6.70 0.96 -26.72
N SER A 508 7.83 0.60 -27.31
CA SER A 508 8.21 -0.77 -27.66
C SER A 508 9.25 -1.35 -26.69
N ILE A 509 9.44 -2.67 -26.74
CA ILE A 509 10.49 -3.36 -25.95
C ILE A 509 11.88 -2.82 -26.35
N GLN A 510 12.10 -2.54 -27.63
CA GLN A 510 13.35 -1.99 -28.13
C GLN A 510 13.61 -0.59 -27.58
N ASP A 511 12.57 0.26 -27.52
CA ASP A 511 12.69 1.58 -26.89
C ASP A 511 13.03 1.43 -25.40
N GLY A 512 12.39 0.48 -24.73
CA GLY A 512 12.69 0.16 -23.33
C GLY A 512 14.11 -0.29 -23.09
N GLU A 513 14.70 -1.04 -24.01
CA GLU A 513 16.10 -1.48 -23.91
C GLU A 513 17.09 -0.31 -24.14
N THR A 514 16.79 0.58 -25.07
CA THR A 514 17.65 1.73 -25.37
C THR A 514 17.44 2.90 -24.43
N PHE A 515 16.25 3.02 -23.83
CA PHE A 515 15.90 4.11 -22.93
C PHE A 515 16.88 4.21 -21.76
N GLY A 516 17.53 5.36 -21.61
CA GLY A 516 18.47 5.64 -20.53
C GLY A 516 19.66 4.69 -20.46
N LYS A 517 20.07 4.07 -21.56
CA LYS A 517 21.26 3.21 -21.59
C LYS A 517 22.52 4.00 -21.24
N GLY A 518 23.17 3.62 -20.13
CA GLY A 518 24.34 4.33 -19.61
C GLY A 518 24.02 5.62 -18.84
N ASP A 519 22.75 5.99 -18.65
CA ASP A 519 22.34 7.10 -17.78
C ASP A 519 22.20 6.62 -16.34
N THR A 520 23.15 7.01 -15.51
CA THR A 520 23.12 6.83 -14.06
C THR A 520 23.31 8.19 -13.39
N PHE A 521 23.00 8.31 -12.10
CA PHE A 521 23.27 9.55 -11.35
C PHE A 521 24.72 10.00 -11.51
N PHE A 522 25.65 9.06 -11.44
CA PHE A 522 27.09 9.32 -11.52
C PHE A 522 27.52 9.80 -12.92
N THR A 523 26.96 9.27 -13.99
CA THR A 523 27.26 9.71 -15.37
C THR A 523 26.67 11.08 -15.67
N THR A 524 25.52 11.41 -15.12
CA THR A 524 24.84 12.69 -15.34
C THR A 524 25.40 13.80 -14.45
N PHE A 525 25.70 13.50 -13.20
CA PHE A 525 26.15 14.51 -12.22
C PHE A 525 27.68 14.70 -12.24
N LEU A 526 28.47 13.65 -12.42
CA LEU A 526 29.93 13.71 -12.47
C LEU A 526 30.48 13.84 -13.91
N GLY A 527 29.75 13.33 -14.89
CA GLY A 527 30.07 13.48 -16.31
C GLY A 527 29.31 14.66 -16.91
N ARG A 528 30.03 15.67 -17.41
CA ARG A 528 29.52 16.88 -18.05
C ARG A 528 28.72 16.63 -19.37
N LYS A 529 27.89 15.61 -19.45
CA LYS A 529 26.95 15.44 -20.55
C LYS A 529 25.76 16.37 -20.30
N LYS A 530 25.69 17.50 -21.01
CA LYS A 530 24.45 18.27 -21.14
C LYS A 530 23.37 17.27 -21.61
N ARG A 531 22.28 17.17 -20.85
CA ARG A 531 21.08 16.47 -21.31
C ARG A 531 20.61 17.17 -22.58
N ASP A 532 20.57 16.47 -23.69
CA ASP A 532 19.83 16.93 -24.85
C ASP A 532 18.36 16.94 -24.44
N VAL A 533 17.86 18.13 -24.12
CA VAL A 533 16.44 18.35 -23.88
C VAL A 533 15.80 18.19 -25.26
N VAL A 534 15.15 17.07 -25.48
CA VAL A 534 14.29 16.89 -26.65
C VAL A 534 13.19 17.93 -26.49
N GLN A 535 13.27 18.99 -27.30
CA GLN A 535 12.20 19.99 -27.36
C GLN A 535 10.90 19.26 -27.68
N PRO A 536 9.79 19.62 -27.00
CA PRO A 536 8.50 19.07 -27.37
C PRO A 536 8.27 19.39 -28.85
N VAL A 537 8.05 18.37 -29.64
CA VAL A 537 7.62 18.54 -31.04
C VAL A 537 6.33 19.35 -30.96
N HIS A 538 6.38 20.62 -31.36
CA HIS A 538 5.22 21.45 -31.52
C HIS A 538 4.25 20.71 -32.45
N MET A 539 3.08 20.36 -31.95
CA MET A 539 1.93 19.95 -32.74
C MET A 539 1.36 21.18 -33.50
N GLU A 540 2.17 21.76 -34.36
CA GLU A 540 1.74 22.75 -35.36
C GLU A 540 1.80 22.12 -36.73
N GLN A 541 0.94 21.16 -36.99
CA GLN A 541 0.45 20.79 -38.33
C GLN A 541 -0.85 19.99 -38.18
N MET A 542 -1.85 20.54 -37.50
CA MET A 542 -3.22 20.23 -37.83
C MET A 542 -3.66 21.16 -38.96
N VAL A 543 -3.79 20.58 -40.12
CA VAL A 543 -4.39 21.19 -41.32
C VAL A 543 -5.73 21.83 -40.91
N PRO A 544 -5.97 23.12 -41.21
CA PRO A 544 -7.28 23.72 -40.97
C PRO A 544 -8.30 23.04 -41.85
N LEU A 545 -9.35 22.50 -41.26
CA LEU A 545 -10.55 22.07 -41.98
C LEU A 545 -11.11 23.28 -42.73
N GLN A 546 -11.04 23.25 -44.06
CA GLN A 546 -11.70 24.18 -44.93
C GLN A 546 -13.21 24.15 -44.63
N ASN A 547 -13.74 25.27 -44.17
CA ASN A 547 -15.14 25.57 -44.25
C ASN A 547 -15.53 25.64 -45.71
N ASN A 548 -16.24 24.66 -46.19
CA ASN A 548 -17.02 24.78 -47.40
C ASN A 548 -18.46 25.16 -46.98
N ASP A 549 -18.66 26.47 -46.86
CA ASP A 549 -19.99 27.06 -47.07
C ASP A 549 -20.35 26.93 -48.55
N LYS A 550 -21.34 26.07 -48.82
CA LYS A 550 -22.41 26.30 -49.82
C LYS A 550 -23.52 25.31 -49.60
#